data_fa623c7cf75d6bd5b28efb3826347cbd
#
_entry.id   fa623c7cf75d6bd5b28efb3826347cbd
#
_cell.length_a   1.000
_cell.length_b   1.000
_cell.length_c   1.000
_cell.angle_alpha   90.00
_cell.angle_beta   90.00
_cell.angle_gamma   90.00
#
_symmetry.space_group_name_H-M   'P 1'
#
loop_
_entity.id
_entity.type
_entity.pdbx_description
1 polymer ?
#
loop_
_entity_poly.entity_id
_entity_poly.type
_entity_poly.pdbx_seq_one_letter_code
_entity_poly.pdbx_strand_id
1 'polypeptide(L)'
;MAEVSLRHIKKVYPNSERKSKKGLFGRKKADDSARKASNLRITDEGVLAVPDFNLDIADREFVVFVGPSGCGKSTTLRMIAGLEEITDGELYIDGKLMNDVAPKDRDIAMVFQSYALYPHMTVRDNLAFPLKLRKMDKQAIDARVNEAAKTLGITEFLDRKPKALSGGQRQRVAIGRAIVREPKVLLMDEPLSNLDAKLRNQMRAEIIKLRQRINSTFIYVTHDQTEAMTLGDRIVIMKDGEVQQVGTPQEVFEHPSNLFVAGFIGVPQMNFFDAELVRDGNAYSIHVGDAVVVPSAEKQARLAAQDVASQSITLGIRPEHISLASGDAATLVGTVDVSEMMGSSVHVHLDSLGQDVIVIVPTTEIEGPYQDHFFAGAKVEYAFGGNVIHMFSKDEQGTNLEF
;
A
#
# COMPACT_ATOMS: atom_id res chain seq x y z
N MET A 1 -2.98 16.73 21.47
CA MET A 1 -3.50 15.85 20.41
C MET A 1 -2.66 16.10 19.17
N ALA A 2 -2.33 15.09 18.42
CA ALA A 2 -1.34 15.25 17.34
C ALA A 2 -1.97 14.92 15.99
N GLU A 3 -2.79 15.82 15.49
CA GLU A 3 -3.18 15.83 14.08
C GLU A 3 -1.97 16.18 13.19
N VAL A 4 -1.94 15.64 11.98
CA VAL A 4 -0.93 15.96 10.97
C VAL A 4 -1.65 16.41 9.71
N SER A 5 -1.35 17.61 9.24
CA SER A 5 -1.93 18.17 8.01
C SER A 5 -0.83 18.47 7.00
N LEU A 6 -0.97 17.88 5.82
CA LEU A 6 -0.11 18.10 4.66
C LEU A 6 -0.93 18.87 3.62
N ARG A 7 -0.46 20.06 3.25
CA ARG A 7 -1.15 20.97 2.31
C ARG A 7 -0.24 21.28 1.14
N HIS A 8 -0.62 20.83 -0.04
CA HIS A 8 0.10 21.06 -1.29
C HIS A 8 1.59 20.70 -1.23
N ILE A 9 1.93 19.65 -0.47
CA ILE A 9 3.32 19.23 -0.30
C ILE A 9 3.90 18.80 -1.65
N LYS A 10 4.98 19.48 -2.03
CA LYS A 10 5.72 19.22 -3.25
C LYS A 10 7.18 18.89 -2.95
N LYS A 11 7.73 17.89 -3.66
CA LYS A 11 9.15 17.55 -3.60
C LYS A 11 9.77 17.47 -4.99
N VAL A 12 10.77 18.30 -5.22
CA VAL A 12 11.64 18.24 -6.39
C VAL A 12 13.08 17.99 -5.94
N TYR A 13 13.72 16.97 -6.50
CA TYR A 13 15.16 16.74 -6.33
C TYR A 13 15.91 17.44 -7.44
N PRO A 14 16.77 18.45 -7.16
CA PRO A 14 17.45 19.22 -8.18
C PRO A 14 18.42 18.35 -9.00
N ASN A 15 18.51 18.61 -10.31
CA ASN A 15 19.47 17.94 -11.19
C ASN A 15 20.92 18.22 -10.74
N SER A 16 21.64 17.20 -10.29
CA SER A 16 23.03 17.33 -9.83
C SER A 16 24.05 17.66 -10.94
N GLU A 17 23.67 17.56 -12.22
CA GLU A 17 24.60 17.73 -13.36
C GLU A 17 24.88 19.18 -13.78
N ARG A 18 24.15 20.19 -13.26
CA ARG A 18 24.36 21.59 -13.68
C ARG A 18 25.50 22.33 -12.96
N LYS A 19 26.18 21.74 -11.96
CA LYS A 19 27.31 22.42 -11.25
C LYS A 19 28.71 21.91 -11.60
N SER A 20 28.91 21.15 -12.66
CA SER A 20 30.24 20.66 -13.08
C SER A 20 30.63 21.16 -14.48
N LYS A 21 31.36 22.26 -14.50
CA LYS A 21 32.41 22.63 -15.47
C LYS A 21 32.03 22.88 -16.95
N LYS A 22 32.09 24.16 -17.35
CA LYS A 22 32.72 24.56 -18.63
C LYS A 22 34.13 23.93 -18.65
N GLY A 23 34.28 22.77 -19.27
CA GLY A 23 35.52 22.08 -19.49
C GLY A 23 35.40 21.33 -20.82
N LEU A 24 36.21 21.77 -21.78
CA LEU A 24 36.40 21.26 -23.14
C LEU A 24 36.69 19.75 -23.14
N PHE A 25 36.20 19.05 -24.16
CA PHE A 25 36.46 17.66 -24.58
C PHE A 25 35.58 16.54 -24.00
N GLY A 26 34.89 15.88 -24.93
CA GLY A 26 34.47 14.46 -24.81
C GLY A 26 32.98 14.22 -24.68
N ARG A 27 32.22 14.22 -25.79
CA ARG A 27 30.90 13.56 -25.91
C ARG A 27 31.07 12.07 -25.58
N LYS A 28 30.80 11.66 -24.35
CA LYS A 28 30.35 10.27 -24.04
C LYS A 28 28.83 10.26 -24.11
N LYS A 29 28.28 9.43 -25.00
CA LYS A 29 26.86 9.09 -25.04
C LYS A 29 26.52 8.56 -23.63
N ALA A 30 25.72 9.32 -22.88
CA ALA A 30 25.12 8.81 -21.64
C ALA A 30 24.15 7.71 -22.02
N ASP A 31 24.22 6.65 -21.25
CA ASP A 31 23.47 5.42 -21.39
C ASP A 31 21.95 5.69 -21.28
N ASP A 32 21.26 5.70 -22.41
CA ASP A 32 19.80 5.88 -22.49
C ASP A 32 19.01 4.68 -21.88
N SER A 33 19.70 3.60 -21.54
CA SER A 33 19.08 2.41 -20.95
C SER A 33 18.66 2.60 -19.49
N ALA A 34 19.37 3.46 -18.72
CA ALA A 34 19.00 3.76 -17.34
C ALA A 34 17.81 4.76 -17.22
N ARG A 35 17.50 5.51 -18.29
CA ARG A 35 16.39 6.47 -18.34
C ARG A 35 15.02 5.82 -18.56
N LYS A 36 14.96 4.58 -19.07
CA LYS A 36 13.70 3.87 -19.36
C LYS A 36 13.10 3.09 -18.18
N ALA A 37 13.77 3.06 -17.02
CA ALA A 37 13.35 2.23 -15.89
C ALA A 37 12.69 3.01 -14.73
N SER A 38 12.54 4.34 -14.81
CA SER A 38 11.84 5.12 -13.77
C SER A 38 10.77 5.98 -14.42
N ASN A 39 9.51 5.79 -14.01
CA ASN A 39 8.37 6.66 -14.35
C ASN A 39 8.46 8.03 -13.67
N LEU A 40 9.65 8.46 -13.26
CA LEU A 40 9.88 9.75 -12.60
C LEU A 40 9.71 10.88 -13.60
N ARG A 41 8.87 11.84 -13.27
CA ARG A 41 8.69 13.07 -14.05
C ARG A 41 9.95 13.94 -13.92
N ILE A 42 10.74 14.02 -14.99
CA ILE A 42 11.91 14.90 -15.06
C ILE A 42 11.43 16.26 -15.58
N THR A 43 11.60 17.29 -14.77
CA THR A 43 11.32 18.69 -15.13
C THR A 43 12.62 19.47 -15.33
N ASP A 44 12.53 20.71 -15.80
CA ASP A 44 13.71 21.61 -15.90
C ASP A 44 14.34 21.90 -14.53
N GLU A 45 13.56 21.82 -13.45
CA GLU A 45 14.00 22.06 -12.08
C GLU A 45 14.67 20.82 -11.47
N GLY A 46 14.32 19.62 -11.95
CA GLY A 46 14.83 18.36 -11.41
C GLY A 46 13.85 17.21 -11.53
N VAL A 47 14.05 16.19 -10.68
CA VAL A 47 13.18 15.03 -10.59
C VAL A 47 12.02 15.34 -9.64
N LEU A 48 10.80 15.40 -10.18
CA LEU A 48 9.57 15.62 -9.44
C LEU A 48 9.15 14.31 -8.77
N ALA A 49 9.40 14.19 -7.47
CA ALA A 49 9.13 12.98 -6.71
C ALA A 49 7.72 12.97 -6.07
N VAL A 50 7.22 14.15 -5.68
CA VAL A 50 5.87 14.36 -5.16
C VAL A 50 5.37 15.68 -5.75
N PRO A 51 4.40 15.66 -6.68
CA PRO A 51 3.92 16.88 -7.35
C PRO A 51 2.98 17.70 -6.48
N ASP A 52 2.02 17.07 -5.82
CA ASP A 52 1.04 17.70 -4.93
C ASP A 52 0.44 16.65 -3.99
N PHE A 53 0.72 16.76 -2.70
CA PHE A 53 0.24 15.81 -1.72
C PHE A 53 -0.56 16.53 -0.63
N ASN A 54 -1.85 16.18 -0.54
CA ASN A 54 -2.80 16.74 0.41
C ASN A 54 -3.37 15.62 1.28
N LEU A 55 -3.27 15.74 2.62
CA LEU A 55 -3.82 14.77 3.55
C LEU A 55 -3.95 15.37 4.95
N ASP A 56 -5.11 15.21 5.56
CA ASP A 56 -5.32 15.45 6.98
C ASP A 56 -5.40 14.11 7.72
N ILE A 57 -4.59 13.94 8.76
CA ILE A 57 -4.51 12.75 9.60
C ILE A 57 -4.97 13.13 11.00
N ALA A 58 -5.99 12.46 11.48
CA ALA A 58 -6.55 12.72 12.79
C ALA A 58 -5.66 12.26 13.95
N ASP A 59 -5.90 12.79 15.14
CA ASP A 59 -5.22 12.33 16.36
C ASP A 59 -5.44 10.82 16.59
N ARG A 60 -4.35 10.09 16.86
CA ARG A 60 -4.33 8.64 17.09
C ARG A 60 -4.78 7.77 15.89
N GLU A 61 -4.91 8.35 14.74
CA GLU A 61 -5.20 7.62 13.53
C GLU A 61 -3.97 6.82 13.07
N PHE A 62 -4.22 5.65 12.52
CA PHE A 62 -3.20 4.82 11.86
C PHE A 62 -3.38 4.90 10.35
N VAL A 63 -2.54 5.68 9.69
CA VAL A 63 -2.58 5.86 8.23
C VAL A 63 -1.45 5.07 7.58
N VAL A 64 -1.78 4.33 6.53
CA VAL A 64 -0.81 3.53 5.77
C VAL A 64 -0.65 4.10 4.36
N PHE A 65 0.58 4.47 3.99
CA PHE A 65 0.93 4.79 2.61
C PHE A 65 1.37 3.52 1.89
N VAL A 66 0.69 3.17 0.82
CA VAL A 66 0.96 1.98 0.03
C VAL A 66 1.05 2.30 -1.46
N GLY A 67 1.82 1.53 -2.21
CA GLY A 67 2.00 1.73 -3.66
C GLY A 67 3.29 1.09 -4.16
N PRO A 68 3.53 1.11 -5.47
CA PRO A 68 4.74 0.57 -6.09
C PRO A 68 6.03 1.20 -5.55
N SER A 69 7.16 0.51 -5.77
CA SER A 69 8.47 1.07 -5.42
C SER A 69 8.73 2.37 -6.21
N GLY A 70 9.24 3.39 -5.52
CA GLY A 70 9.56 4.67 -6.14
C GLY A 70 8.39 5.66 -6.29
N CYS A 71 7.17 5.34 -5.85
CA CYS A 71 6.00 6.24 -5.96
C CYS A 71 5.95 7.38 -4.93
N GLY A 72 7.03 7.67 -4.19
CA GLY A 72 7.09 8.83 -3.30
C GLY A 72 6.77 8.59 -1.82
N LYS A 73 6.32 7.39 -1.38
CA LYS A 73 5.94 7.08 0.01
C LYS A 73 7.00 7.46 1.05
N SER A 74 8.19 6.86 0.95
CA SER A 74 9.29 7.14 1.89
C SER A 74 9.78 8.57 1.80
N THR A 75 9.70 9.21 0.63
CA THR A 75 10.01 10.64 0.47
C THR A 75 9.03 11.48 1.28
N THR A 76 7.72 11.23 1.15
CA THR A 76 6.69 11.93 1.93
C THR A 76 6.87 11.68 3.43
N LEU A 77 7.12 10.44 3.84
CA LEU A 77 7.40 10.11 5.25
C LEU A 77 8.63 10.87 5.79
N ARG A 78 9.70 10.98 4.99
CA ARG A 78 10.93 11.71 5.38
C ARG A 78 10.72 13.21 5.43
N MET A 79 9.86 13.78 4.59
CA MET A 79 9.45 15.20 4.71
C MET A 79 8.70 15.45 6.01
N ILE A 80 7.78 14.56 6.42
CA ILE A 80 7.11 14.65 7.73
C ILE A 80 8.13 14.55 8.87
N ALA A 81 9.13 13.67 8.72
CA ALA A 81 10.21 13.53 9.71
C ALA A 81 11.18 14.73 9.75
N GLY A 82 11.18 15.60 8.73
CA GLY A 82 12.16 16.68 8.58
C GLY A 82 13.54 16.19 8.14
N LEU A 83 13.61 14.97 7.62
CA LEU A 83 14.84 14.37 7.04
C LEU A 83 15.02 14.73 5.56
N GLU A 84 13.96 15.20 4.93
CA GLU A 84 13.92 15.76 3.59
C GLU A 84 13.26 17.13 3.64
N GLU A 85 13.80 18.08 2.90
CA GLU A 85 13.21 19.42 2.75
C GLU A 85 11.96 19.35 1.88
N ILE A 86 10.93 20.07 2.28
CA ILE A 86 9.73 20.32 1.50
C ILE A 86 10.09 21.40 0.47
N THR A 87 9.86 21.14 -0.83
CA THR A 87 10.16 22.13 -1.87
C THR A 87 9.10 23.23 -1.92
N ASP A 88 7.83 22.87 -1.72
CA ASP A 88 6.68 23.78 -1.66
C ASP A 88 5.55 23.15 -0.85
N GLY A 89 4.60 23.97 -0.39
CA GLY A 89 3.50 23.51 0.47
C GLY A 89 3.84 23.61 1.97
N GLU A 90 2.91 23.17 2.81
CA GLU A 90 2.96 23.39 4.27
C GLU A 90 2.66 22.09 5.02
N LEU A 91 3.50 21.76 6.00
CA LEU A 91 3.32 20.65 6.92
C LEU A 91 2.99 21.18 8.32
N TYR A 92 1.89 20.75 8.88
CA TYR A 92 1.50 21.04 10.24
C TYR A 92 1.46 19.79 11.11
N ILE A 93 1.94 19.89 12.35
CA ILE A 93 1.79 18.87 13.41
C ILE A 93 1.23 19.58 14.63
N ASP A 94 0.06 19.15 15.12
CA ASP A 94 -0.61 19.76 16.25
C ASP A 94 -0.82 21.29 16.05
N GLY A 95 -1.25 21.66 14.84
CA GLY A 95 -1.49 23.04 14.42
C GLY A 95 -0.24 23.93 14.25
N LYS A 96 0.97 23.37 14.39
CA LYS A 96 2.23 24.11 14.23
C LYS A 96 2.86 23.82 12.87
N LEU A 97 3.26 24.88 12.17
CA LEU A 97 4.03 24.76 10.92
C LEU A 97 5.39 24.14 11.20
N MET A 98 5.74 23.07 10.46
CA MET A 98 6.94 22.24 10.68
C MET A 98 8.01 22.38 9.60
N ASN A 99 7.78 23.14 8.53
CA ASN A 99 8.70 23.20 7.39
C ASN A 99 10.16 23.44 7.81
N ASP A 100 10.40 24.46 8.65
CA ASP A 100 11.74 24.85 9.12
C ASP A 100 12.12 24.26 10.49
N VAL A 101 11.26 23.40 11.08
CA VAL A 101 11.53 22.80 12.40
C VAL A 101 12.45 21.60 12.23
N ALA A 102 13.58 21.58 12.94
CA ALA A 102 14.52 20.48 12.92
C ALA A 102 13.88 19.16 13.41
N PRO A 103 14.27 17.98 12.87
CA PRO A 103 13.68 16.68 13.22
C PRO A 103 13.60 16.40 14.74
N LYS A 104 14.63 16.80 15.49
CA LYS A 104 14.70 16.60 16.96
C LYS A 104 13.62 17.36 17.75
N ASP A 105 13.06 18.43 17.17
CA ASP A 105 12.13 19.35 17.80
C ASP A 105 10.67 19.15 17.34
N ARG A 106 10.42 18.17 16.41
CA ARG A 106 9.08 17.86 15.88
C ARG A 106 8.21 16.96 16.78
N ASP A 107 8.74 16.48 17.91
CA ASP A 107 8.10 15.49 18.80
C ASP A 107 7.59 14.22 18.10
N ILE A 108 8.37 13.74 17.15
CA ILE A 108 8.15 12.52 16.38
C ILE A 108 9.20 11.46 16.71
N ALA A 109 8.91 10.20 16.40
CA ALA A 109 9.90 9.13 16.34
C ALA A 109 9.77 8.38 15.03
N MET A 110 10.90 7.83 14.54
CA MET A 110 10.92 7.09 13.28
C MET A 110 11.59 5.72 13.45
N VAL A 111 10.92 4.70 12.91
CA VAL A 111 11.44 3.34 12.75
C VAL A 111 11.85 3.17 11.29
N PHE A 112 13.11 2.88 11.04
CA PHE A 112 13.67 2.72 9.71
C PHE A 112 13.63 1.27 9.25
N GLN A 113 13.59 1.05 7.96
CA GLN A 113 13.66 -0.27 7.31
C GLN A 113 14.87 -1.09 7.76
N SER A 114 16.03 -0.46 7.96
CA SER A 114 17.27 -1.10 8.42
C SER A 114 17.38 -1.27 9.94
N TYR A 115 16.29 -0.96 10.68
CA TYR A 115 16.25 -0.89 12.16
C TYR A 115 17.12 0.21 12.76
N ALA A 116 18.22 0.58 12.12
CA ALA A 116 19.19 1.61 12.52
C ALA A 116 19.65 1.52 14.00
N LEU A 117 19.78 0.29 14.55
CA LEU A 117 20.25 0.08 15.92
C LEU A 117 21.73 0.40 16.05
N TYR A 118 22.14 0.93 17.21
CA TYR A 118 23.54 1.16 17.54
C TYR A 118 24.20 -0.18 17.88
N PRO A 119 25.10 -0.72 17.00
CA PRO A 119 25.56 -2.12 17.12
C PRO A 119 26.49 -2.37 18.31
N HIS A 120 27.13 -1.32 18.81
CA HIS A 120 28.05 -1.38 19.97
C HIS A 120 27.33 -1.27 21.32
N MET A 121 26.09 -0.78 21.34
CA MET A 121 25.25 -0.63 22.52
C MET A 121 24.44 -1.89 22.81
N THR A 122 24.11 -2.14 24.08
CA THR A 122 23.12 -3.15 24.48
C THR A 122 21.70 -2.74 24.06
N VAL A 123 20.74 -3.66 24.18
CA VAL A 123 19.31 -3.33 23.99
C VAL A 123 18.90 -2.22 24.95
N ARG A 124 19.23 -2.35 26.25
CA ARG A 124 18.99 -1.33 27.28
C ARG A 124 19.52 0.03 26.86
N ASP A 125 20.78 0.09 26.39
CA ASP A 125 21.38 1.35 25.99
C ASP A 125 20.76 1.92 24.71
N ASN A 126 20.36 1.08 23.74
CA ASN A 126 19.63 1.51 22.56
C ASN A 126 18.29 2.18 22.94
N LEU A 127 17.55 1.58 23.90
CA LEU A 127 16.29 2.14 24.40
C LEU A 127 16.53 3.41 25.22
N ALA A 128 17.55 3.44 26.04
CA ALA A 128 17.87 4.57 26.92
C ALA A 128 18.43 5.79 26.16
N PHE A 129 19.05 5.58 24.99
CA PHE A 129 19.82 6.61 24.29
C PHE A 129 19.00 7.89 24.02
N PRO A 130 17.77 7.83 23.44
CA PRO A 130 16.99 9.04 23.18
C PRO A 130 16.58 9.78 24.46
N LEU A 131 16.42 9.09 25.60
CA LEU A 131 16.10 9.70 26.89
C LEU A 131 17.34 10.36 27.51
N LYS A 132 18.53 9.75 27.36
CA LYS A 132 19.81 10.34 27.76
C LYS A 132 20.08 11.66 27.02
N LEU A 133 19.75 11.74 25.74
CA LEU A 133 19.87 12.96 24.93
C LEU A 133 18.94 14.07 25.45
N ARG A 134 17.76 13.73 25.99
CA ARG A 134 16.83 14.67 26.64
C ARG A 134 17.26 15.02 28.08
N LYS A 135 18.41 14.51 28.54
CA LYS A 135 18.96 14.76 29.90
C LYS A 135 17.98 14.36 31.02
N MET A 136 17.17 13.31 30.80
CA MET A 136 16.32 12.78 31.86
C MET A 136 17.14 12.16 33.00
N ASP A 137 16.58 12.12 34.19
CA ASP A 137 17.22 11.46 35.32
C ASP A 137 17.28 9.94 35.12
N LYS A 138 18.25 9.29 35.80
CA LYS A 138 18.52 7.85 35.62
C LYS A 138 17.35 6.97 36.04
N GLN A 139 16.62 7.31 37.09
CA GLN A 139 15.52 6.50 37.59
C GLN A 139 14.35 6.52 36.59
N ALA A 140 14.02 7.70 36.04
CA ALA A 140 13.01 7.84 35.01
C ALA A 140 13.38 7.12 33.73
N ILE A 141 14.68 7.15 33.32
CA ILE A 141 15.18 6.37 32.18
C ILE A 141 14.97 4.87 32.41
N ASP A 142 15.40 4.34 33.57
CA ASP A 142 15.29 2.94 33.89
C ASP A 142 13.83 2.46 33.94
N ALA A 143 12.94 3.27 34.51
CA ALA A 143 11.49 2.99 34.54
C ALA A 143 10.92 2.88 33.12
N ARG A 144 11.12 3.88 32.25
CA ARG A 144 10.61 3.90 30.86
C ARG A 144 11.21 2.79 30.00
N VAL A 145 12.51 2.49 30.15
CA VAL A 145 13.16 1.39 29.43
C VAL A 145 12.55 0.04 29.80
N ASN A 146 12.34 -0.20 31.11
CA ASN A 146 11.73 -1.44 31.57
C ASN A 146 10.26 -1.57 31.14
N GLU A 147 9.50 -0.49 31.14
CA GLU A 147 8.13 -0.46 30.65
C GLU A 147 8.05 -0.76 29.15
N ALA A 148 8.86 -0.07 28.32
CA ALA A 148 8.93 -0.35 26.88
C ALA A 148 9.39 -1.79 26.60
N ALA A 149 10.37 -2.30 27.34
CA ALA A 149 10.83 -3.67 27.19
C ALA A 149 9.76 -4.70 27.56
N LYS A 150 8.96 -4.45 28.61
CA LYS A 150 7.83 -5.28 29.01
C LYS A 150 6.71 -5.25 27.97
N THR A 151 6.38 -4.07 27.46
CA THR A 151 5.34 -3.88 26.42
C THR A 151 5.64 -4.69 25.17
N LEU A 152 6.92 -4.79 24.78
CA LEU A 152 7.38 -5.45 23.55
C LEU A 152 7.88 -6.89 23.79
N GLY A 153 7.85 -7.39 25.03
CA GLY A 153 8.33 -8.76 25.36
C GLY A 153 9.82 -8.96 25.07
N ILE A 154 10.66 -7.95 25.35
CA ILE A 154 12.12 -8.00 25.12
C ILE A 154 12.94 -7.83 26.40
N THR A 155 12.32 -7.97 27.57
CA THR A 155 12.98 -7.78 28.87
C THR A 155 14.19 -8.70 29.07
N GLU A 156 14.11 -9.95 28.64
CA GLU A 156 15.20 -10.93 28.72
C GLU A 156 16.40 -10.63 27.81
N PHE A 157 16.24 -9.70 26.85
CA PHE A 157 17.29 -9.34 25.89
C PHE A 157 18.00 -8.03 26.24
N LEU A 158 17.60 -7.34 27.32
CA LEU A 158 18.08 -5.99 27.65
C LEU A 158 19.62 -5.87 27.70
N ASP A 159 20.32 -6.90 28.14
CA ASP A 159 21.78 -6.88 28.26
C ASP A 159 22.50 -7.41 27.00
N ARG A 160 21.74 -7.86 25.99
CA ARG A 160 22.31 -8.35 24.72
C ARG A 160 22.62 -7.20 23.76
N LYS A 161 23.56 -7.43 22.85
CA LYS A 161 23.84 -6.51 21.73
C LYS A 161 23.04 -6.94 20.48
N PRO A 162 22.76 -6.02 19.53
CA PRO A 162 21.96 -6.30 18.33
C PRO A 162 22.42 -7.52 17.51
N LYS A 163 23.73 -7.81 17.49
CA LYS A 163 24.27 -8.98 16.77
C LYS A 163 23.78 -10.34 17.32
N ALA A 164 23.38 -10.38 18.58
CA ALA A 164 22.89 -11.58 19.26
C ALA A 164 21.36 -11.72 19.24
N LEU A 165 20.68 -10.96 18.38
CA LEU A 165 19.23 -10.92 18.26
C LEU A 165 18.77 -11.43 16.89
N SER A 166 17.60 -12.08 16.85
CA SER A 166 16.90 -12.41 15.61
C SER A 166 16.38 -11.14 14.90
N GLY A 167 15.92 -11.25 13.64
CA GLY A 167 15.32 -10.15 12.89
C GLY A 167 14.17 -9.48 13.64
N GLY A 168 13.19 -10.28 14.11
CA GLY A 168 12.04 -9.75 14.86
C GLY A 168 12.40 -9.16 16.21
N GLN A 169 13.42 -9.72 16.90
CA GLN A 169 13.91 -9.12 18.14
C GLN A 169 14.56 -7.76 17.87
N ARG A 170 15.37 -7.62 16.81
CA ARG A 170 15.91 -6.31 16.39
C ARG A 170 14.81 -5.32 16.05
N GLN A 171 13.78 -5.77 15.37
CA GLN A 171 12.61 -4.95 15.03
C GLN A 171 11.91 -4.43 16.30
N ARG A 172 11.62 -5.31 17.27
CA ARG A 172 11.03 -4.91 18.55
C ARG A 172 11.90 -3.91 19.30
N VAL A 173 13.21 -4.07 19.27
CA VAL A 173 14.15 -3.10 19.87
C VAL A 173 14.08 -1.75 19.15
N ALA A 174 13.98 -1.72 17.81
CA ALA A 174 13.86 -0.48 17.05
C ALA A 174 12.53 0.25 17.36
N ILE A 175 11.43 -0.49 17.44
CA ILE A 175 10.13 0.04 17.87
C ILE A 175 10.23 0.55 19.32
N GLY A 176 10.83 -0.23 20.24
CA GLY A 176 11.03 0.17 21.64
C GLY A 176 11.80 1.48 21.80
N ARG A 177 12.87 1.65 21.01
CA ARG A 177 13.62 2.89 20.98
C ARG A 177 12.81 4.08 20.50
N ALA A 178 11.86 3.86 19.60
CA ALA A 178 10.97 4.89 19.13
C ALA A 178 9.91 5.26 20.16
N ILE A 179 9.23 4.28 20.76
CA ILE A 179 8.11 4.53 21.68
C ILE A 179 8.51 4.98 23.08
N VAL A 180 9.74 4.67 23.53
CA VAL A 180 10.23 5.04 24.87
C VAL A 180 10.16 6.55 25.13
N ARG A 181 10.13 7.35 24.07
CA ARG A 181 9.99 8.81 24.12
C ARG A 181 8.55 9.30 24.23
N GLU A 182 7.57 8.40 24.11
CA GLU A 182 6.15 8.75 23.99
C GLU A 182 5.92 9.83 22.93
N PRO A 183 6.30 9.56 21.65
CA PRO A 183 6.19 10.55 20.60
C PRO A 183 4.72 10.83 20.27
N LYS A 184 4.41 12.07 19.89
CA LYS A 184 3.08 12.41 19.37
C LYS A 184 2.76 11.70 18.06
N VAL A 185 3.75 11.61 17.16
CA VAL A 185 3.63 10.92 15.87
C VAL A 185 4.71 9.86 15.73
N LEU A 186 4.32 8.63 15.37
CA LEU A 186 5.21 7.51 15.13
C LEU A 186 5.24 7.20 13.64
N LEU A 187 6.41 7.39 13.03
CA LEU A 187 6.67 7.14 11.61
C LEU A 187 7.35 5.80 11.43
N MET A 188 6.87 4.98 10.49
CA MET A 188 7.44 3.65 10.20
C MET A 188 7.70 3.50 8.70
N ASP A 189 8.97 3.42 8.30
CA ASP A 189 9.41 3.26 6.91
C ASP A 189 9.71 1.78 6.63
N GLU A 190 8.77 1.06 6.02
CA GLU A 190 8.84 -0.37 5.66
C GLU A 190 9.42 -1.27 6.78
N PRO A 191 8.89 -1.20 8.01
CA PRO A 191 9.55 -1.82 9.15
C PRO A 191 9.58 -3.36 9.10
N LEU A 192 8.69 -4.01 8.34
CA LEU A 192 8.57 -5.47 8.29
C LEU A 192 9.18 -6.10 7.01
N SER A 193 9.69 -5.30 6.07
CA SER A 193 10.18 -5.76 4.76
C SER A 193 11.33 -6.78 4.85
N ASN A 194 12.18 -6.68 5.87
CA ASN A 194 13.34 -7.55 6.06
C ASN A 194 13.06 -8.81 6.90
N LEU A 195 11.79 -9.16 7.13
CA LEU A 195 11.38 -10.32 7.90
C LEU A 195 10.80 -11.42 6.99
N ASP A 196 11.00 -12.68 7.39
CA ASP A 196 10.31 -13.81 6.77
C ASP A 196 8.78 -13.74 6.98
N ALA A 197 8.01 -14.47 6.18
CA ALA A 197 6.54 -14.41 6.18
C ALA A 197 5.92 -14.75 7.56
N LYS A 198 6.44 -15.78 8.27
CA LYS A 198 5.94 -16.17 9.59
C LYS A 198 6.17 -15.07 10.62
N LEU A 199 7.39 -14.53 10.64
CA LEU A 199 7.77 -13.47 11.57
C LEU A 199 7.05 -12.15 11.24
N ARG A 200 6.82 -11.85 9.95
CA ARG A 200 6.05 -10.68 9.50
C ARG A 200 4.62 -10.74 10.04
N ASN A 201 3.94 -11.90 9.92
CA ASN A 201 2.60 -12.10 10.46
C ASN A 201 2.55 -11.90 11.99
N GLN A 202 3.54 -12.41 12.72
CA GLN A 202 3.63 -12.21 14.17
C GLN A 202 3.83 -10.73 14.53
N MET A 203 4.76 -10.06 13.85
CA MET A 203 5.06 -8.65 14.12
C MET A 203 3.91 -7.73 13.74
N ARG A 204 3.13 -8.04 12.71
CA ARG A 204 1.91 -7.31 12.36
C ARG A 204 0.90 -7.35 13.50
N ALA A 205 0.63 -8.53 14.06
CA ALA A 205 -0.24 -8.67 15.23
C ALA A 205 0.29 -7.88 16.45
N GLU A 206 1.62 -7.84 16.66
CA GLU A 206 2.22 -7.04 17.73
C GLU A 206 2.07 -5.53 17.52
N ILE A 207 2.16 -5.04 16.29
CA ILE A 207 1.93 -3.63 15.96
C ILE A 207 0.47 -3.25 16.25
N ILE A 208 -0.50 -4.11 15.93
CA ILE A 208 -1.92 -3.89 16.27
C ILE A 208 -2.11 -3.75 17.78
N LYS A 209 -1.51 -4.67 18.57
CA LYS A 209 -1.57 -4.59 20.03
C LYS A 209 -0.85 -3.37 20.59
N LEU A 210 0.27 -2.99 19.99
CA LEU A 210 1.03 -1.80 20.38
C LEU A 210 0.21 -0.53 20.20
N ARG A 211 -0.46 -0.40 19.03
CA ARG A 211 -1.34 0.73 18.74
C ARG A 211 -2.40 0.95 19.83
N GLN A 212 -2.97 -0.12 20.38
CA GLN A 212 -3.99 -0.04 21.43
C GLN A 212 -3.43 0.47 22.79
N ARG A 213 -2.09 0.39 22.95
CA ARG A 213 -1.43 0.74 24.23
C ARG A 213 -0.79 2.11 24.25
N ILE A 214 -0.48 2.66 23.08
CA ILE A 214 0.21 3.96 22.97
C ILE A 214 -0.70 4.99 22.33
N ASN A 215 -0.63 6.21 22.86
CA ASN A 215 -1.41 7.35 22.40
C ASN A 215 -0.60 8.16 21.38
N SER A 216 -0.33 7.58 20.21
CA SER A 216 0.39 8.25 19.13
C SER A 216 -0.41 8.18 17.84
N THR A 217 -0.25 9.14 16.97
CA THR A 217 -0.68 9.06 15.57
C THR A 217 0.36 8.27 14.80
N PHE A 218 -0.08 7.32 13.96
CA PHE A 218 0.81 6.44 13.20
C PHE A 218 0.78 6.78 11.72
N ILE A 219 1.97 6.88 11.12
CA ILE A 219 2.12 6.94 9.67
C ILE A 219 3.07 5.82 9.26
N TYR A 220 2.55 4.89 8.50
CA TYR A 220 3.23 3.65 8.14
C TYR A 220 3.41 3.57 6.63
N VAL A 221 4.59 3.24 6.17
CA VAL A 221 4.90 3.02 4.75
C VAL A 221 5.13 1.54 4.51
N THR A 222 4.51 1.00 3.48
CA THR A 222 4.74 -0.38 3.02
C THR A 222 4.50 -0.50 1.52
N HIS A 223 5.02 -1.57 0.93
CA HIS A 223 4.62 -2.06 -0.39
C HIS A 223 3.76 -3.33 -0.30
N ASP A 224 3.53 -3.85 0.92
CA ASP A 224 2.71 -5.04 1.19
C ASP A 224 1.25 -4.63 1.44
N GLN A 225 0.36 -5.04 0.54
CA GLN A 225 -1.08 -4.75 0.62
C GLN A 225 -1.71 -5.37 1.87
N THR A 226 -1.25 -6.55 2.29
CA THR A 226 -1.79 -7.23 3.48
C THR A 226 -1.49 -6.44 4.75
N GLU A 227 -0.30 -5.81 4.82
CA GLU A 227 0.01 -4.89 5.91
C GLU A 227 -0.91 -3.68 5.90
N ALA A 228 -1.12 -3.06 4.72
CA ALA A 228 -1.99 -1.90 4.58
C ALA A 228 -3.44 -2.22 4.99
N MET A 229 -3.99 -3.31 4.48
CA MET A 229 -5.37 -3.75 4.77
C MET A 229 -5.61 -4.12 6.23
N THR A 230 -4.58 -4.58 6.95
CA THR A 230 -4.73 -5.08 8.33
C THR A 230 -4.36 -4.07 9.42
N LEU A 231 -3.51 -3.10 9.12
CA LEU A 231 -3.00 -2.13 10.09
C LEU A 231 -3.71 -0.78 10.03
N GLY A 232 -4.10 -0.32 8.83
CA GLY A 232 -4.60 1.03 8.61
C GLY A 232 -6.05 1.24 9.05
N ASP A 233 -6.34 2.39 9.64
CA ASP A 233 -7.69 2.94 9.67
C ASP A 233 -8.04 3.50 8.30
N ARG A 234 -7.08 4.22 7.71
CA ARG A 234 -7.12 4.64 6.31
C ARG A 234 -5.85 4.23 5.58
N ILE A 235 -6.04 3.94 4.30
CA ILE A 235 -4.99 3.63 3.35
C ILE A 235 -4.89 4.78 2.35
N VAL A 236 -3.68 5.24 2.08
CA VAL A 236 -3.34 6.20 1.04
C VAL A 236 -2.61 5.44 -0.06
N ILE A 237 -3.28 5.23 -1.19
CA ILE A 237 -2.72 4.53 -2.33
C ILE A 237 -2.02 5.55 -3.21
N MET A 238 -0.73 5.33 -3.47
CA MET A 238 0.12 6.26 -4.22
C MET A 238 0.65 5.62 -5.51
N LYS A 239 0.68 6.41 -6.58
CA LYS A 239 1.32 6.07 -7.86
C LYS A 239 2.01 7.31 -8.42
N ASP A 240 3.27 7.17 -8.85
CA ASP A 240 4.05 8.22 -9.54
C ASP A 240 4.07 9.59 -8.81
N GLY A 241 4.12 9.55 -7.47
CA GLY A 241 4.11 10.73 -6.60
C GLY A 241 2.74 11.28 -6.23
N GLU A 242 1.67 10.77 -6.82
CA GLU A 242 0.29 11.24 -6.64
C GLU A 242 -0.53 10.28 -5.80
N VAL A 243 -1.49 10.84 -5.05
CA VAL A 243 -2.51 10.07 -4.33
C VAL A 243 -3.58 9.62 -5.32
N GLN A 244 -3.80 8.32 -5.41
CA GLN A 244 -4.82 7.74 -6.28
C GLN A 244 -6.16 7.58 -5.55
N GLN A 245 -6.10 7.17 -4.29
CA GLN A 245 -7.28 7.03 -3.43
C GLN A 245 -6.88 7.10 -1.96
N VAL A 246 -7.75 7.67 -1.13
CA VAL A 246 -7.70 7.60 0.33
C VAL A 246 -9.03 7.03 0.82
N GLY A 247 -8.98 6.00 1.66
CA GLY A 247 -10.20 5.39 2.21
C GLY A 247 -9.86 4.36 3.28
N THR A 248 -10.88 3.82 3.93
CA THR A 248 -10.74 2.65 4.79
C THR A 248 -10.30 1.43 3.98
N PRO A 249 -9.72 0.38 4.59
CA PRO A 249 -9.40 -0.86 3.89
C PRO A 249 -10.57 -1.41 3.07
N GLN A 250 -11.77 -1.41 3.64
CA GLN A 250 -12.98 -1.90 2.97
C GLN A 250 -13.35 -1.02 1.78
N GLU A 251 -13.37 0.31 1.93
CA GLU A 251 -13.69 1.23 0.83
C GLU A 251 -12.76 1.10 -0.36
N VAL A 252 -11.44 1.02 -0.14
CA VAL A 252 -10.48 0.90 -1.26
C VAL A 252 -10.56 -0.45 -1.95
N PHE A 253 -11.01 -1.50 -1.25
CA PHE A 253 -11.22 -2.83 -1.81
C PHE A 253 -12.53 -2.95 -2.58
N GLU A 254 -13.65 -2.50 -1.99
CA GLU A 254 -14.98 -2.62 -2.57
C GLU A 254 -15.31 -1.52 -3.60
N HIS A 255 -14.68 -0.34 -3.44
CA HIS A 255 -14.97 0.85 -4.24
C HIS A 255 -13.68 1.49 -4.78
N PRO A 256 -12.90 0.77 -5.60
CA PRO A 256 -11.69 1.33 -6.19
C PRO A 256 -12.03 2.51 -7.11
N SER A 257 -11.35 3.64 -6.93
CA SER A 257 -11.62 4.88 -7.68
C SER A 257 -11.21 4.81 -9.15
N ASN A 258 -10.23 3.97 -9.47
CA ASN A 258 -9.72 3.83 -10.83
C ASN A 258 -9.12 2.43 -11.06
N LEU A 259 -8.79 2.16 -12.32
CA LEU A 259 -8.24 0.89 -12.78
C LEU A 259 -6.93 0.52 -12.05
N PHE A 260 -6.08 1.52 -11.75
CA PHE A 260 -4.84 1.26 -11.02
C PHE A 260 -5.13 0.75 -9.61
N VAL A 261 -6.00 1.40 -8.86
CA VAL A 261 -6.37 0.98 -7.51
C VAL A 261 -6.99 -0.41 -7.51
N ALA A 262 -7.90 -0.67 -8.46
CA ALA A 262 -8.55 -1.97 -8.63
C ALA A 262 -7.55 -3.10 -8.87
N GLY A 263 -6.56 -2.89 -9.73
CA GLY A 263 -5.52 -3.89 -10.03
C GLY A 263 -4.43 -3.95 -8.96
N PHE A 264 -4.20 -2.86 -8.23
CA PHE A 264 -3.18 -2.83 -7.19
C PHE A 264 -3.66 -3.46 -5.88
N ILE A 265 -4.93 -3.31 -5.50
CA ILE A 265 -5.50 -3.84 -4.24
C ILE A 265 -6.18 -5.19 -4.51
N GLY A 266 -5.69 -6.23 -3.83
CA GLY A 266 -6.16 -7.62 -3.92
C GLY A 266 -5.06 -8.58 -4.35
N VAL A 267 -5.07 -9.81 -3.81
CA VAL A 267 -4.13 -10.90 -4.13
C VAL A 267 -4.93 -12.19 -4.25
N PRO A 268 -5.07 -12.73 -5.46
CA PRO A 268 -4.61 -12.23 -6.77
C PRO A 268 -5.23 -10.89 -7.18
N GLN A 269 -4.68 -10.30 -8.26
CA GLN A 269 -5.20 -9.06 -8.82
C GLN A 269 -6.60 -9.24 -9.41
N MET A 270 -7.35 -8.15 -9.53
CA MET A 270 -8.63 -8.13 -10.23
C MET A 270 -8.47 -8.54 -11.69
N ASN A 271 -9.37 -9.39 -12.19
CA ASN A 271 -9.47 -9.70 -13.60
C ASN A 271 -10.09 -8.54 -14.36
N PHE A 272 -9.56 -8.22 -15.54
CA PHE A 272 -10.06 -7.16 -16.39
C PHE A 272 -10.46 -7.71 -17.76
N PHE A 273 -11.61 -7.26 -18.26
CA PHE A 273 -12.15 -7.62 -19.55
C PHE A 273 -12.48 -6.38 -20.37
N ASP A 274 -12.27 -6.45 -21.67
CA ASP A 274 -12.85 -5.50 -22.61
C ASP A 274 -14.36 -5.77 -22.73
N ALA A 275 -15.18 -4.74 -22.53
CA ALA A 275 -16.62 -4.86 -22.53
C ALA A 275 -17.29 -3.61 -23.10
N GLU A 276 -18.58 -3.73 -23.48
CA GLU A 276 -19.42 -2.65 -23.94
C GLU A 276 -20.53 -2.41 -22.91
N LEU A 277 -20.60 -1.19 -22.37
CA LEU A 277 -21.72 -0.73 -21.56
C LEU A 277 -22.80 -0.18 -22.50
N VAL A 278 -23.98 -0.78 -22.45
CA VAL A 278 -25.13 -0.40 -23.28
C VAL A 278 -26.21 0.16 -22.36
N ARG A 279 -26.68 1.36 -22.67
CA ARG A 279 -27.82 2.02 -22.00
C ARG A 279 -29.03 1.96 -22.90
N ASP A 280 -30.13 1.42 -22.36
CA ASP A 280 -31.46 1.45 -22.98
C ASP A 280 -32.45 2.13 -22.03
N GLY A 281 -32.71 3.40 -22.29
CA GLY A 281 -33.51 4.25 -21.40
C GLY A 281 -32.82 4.42 -20.03
N ASN A 282 -33.37 3.83 -18.99
CA ASN A 282 -32.82 3.84 -17.63
C ASN A 282 -32.16 2.51 -17.25
N ALA A 283 -32.13 1.54 -18.13
CA ALA A 283 -31.52 0.23 -17.90
C ALA A 283 -30.12 0.17 -18.51
N TYR A 284 -29.25 -0.56 -17.85
CA TYR A 284 -27.88 -0.81 -18.30
C TYR A 284 -27.63 -2.31 -18.44
N SER A 285 -26.91 -2.69 -19.49
CA SER A 285 -26.38 -4.03 -19.69
C SER A 285 -24.91 -3.94 -20.11
N ILE A 286 -24.15 -4.98 -19.80
CA ILE A 286 -22.72 -5.07 -20.12
C ILE A 286 -22.53 -6.28 -21.02
N HIS A 287 -21.97 -6.06 -22.20
CA HIS A 287 -21.64 -7.10 -23.16
C HIS A 287 -20.14 -7.43 -23.05
N VAL A 288 -19.82 -8.66 -22.70
CA VAL A 288 -18.45 -9.19 -22.60
C VAL A 288 -18.35 -10.52 -23.33
N GLY A 289 -17.61 -10.57 -24.43
CA GLY A 289 -17.66 -11.72 -25.37
C GLY A 289 -19.11 -11.99 -25.80
N ASP A 290 -19.54 -13.23 -25.65
CA ASP A 290 -20.91 -13.67 -25.97
C ASP A 290 -21.89 -13.51 -24.78
N ALA A 291 -21.38 -13.13 -23.60
CA ALA A 291 -22.19 -12.98 -22.38
C ALA A 291 -22.77 -11.59 -22.24
N VAL A 292 -23.96 -11.51 -21.64
CA VAL A 292 -24.61 -10.25 -21.25
C VAL A 292 -24.84 -10.27 -19.73
N VAL A 293 -24.25 -9.31 -19.05
CA VAL A 293 -24.36 -9.15 -17.59
C VAL A 293 -25.19 -7.91 -17.29
N VAL A 294 -26.20 -8.06 -16.43
CA VAL A 294 -27.03 -6.95 -15.96
C VAL A 294 -26.49 -6.47 -14.62
N PRO A 295 -26.03 -5.21 -14.50
CA PRO A 295 -25.59 -4.65 -13.23
C PRO A 295 -26.70 -4.71 -12.18
N SER A 296 -26.35 -4.83 -10.90
CA SER A 296 -27.32 -4.79 -9.81
C SER A 296 -28.12 -3.47 -9.81
N ALA A 297 -29.31 -3.48 -9.21
CA ALA A 297 -30.17 -2.29 -9.15
C ALA A 297 -29.46 -1.07 -8.55
N GLU A 298 -28.60 -1.29 -7.56
CA GLU A 298 -27.79 -0.24 -6.95
C GLU A 298 -26.79 0.36 -7.95
N LYS A 299 -26.06 -0.48 -8.69
CA LYS A 299 -25.08 -0.05 -9.71
C LYS A 299 -25.77 0.67 -10.87
N GLN A 300 -26.92 0.17 -11.31
CA GLN A 300 -27.72 0.86 -12.33
C GLN A 300 -28.17 2.25 -11.87
N ALA A 301 -28.59 2.38 -10.60
CA ALA A 301 -28.98 3.69 -10.05
C ALA A 301 -27.79 4.66 -10.01
N ARG A 302 -26.59 4.20 -9.66
CA ARG A 302 -25.37 5.03 -9.67
C ARG A 302 -25.00 5.48 -11.08
N LEU A 303 -24.99 4.57 -12.06
CA LEU A 303 -24.74 4.91 -13.47
C LEU A 303 -25.76 5.92 -14.01
N ALA A 304 -27.04 5.74 -13.67
CA ALA A 304 -28.09 6.66 -14.08
C ALA A 304 -27.95 8.03 -13.41
N ALA A 305 -27.56 8.10 -12.13
CA ALA A 305 -27.33 9.35 -11.40
C ALA A 305 -26.19 10.18 -12.02
N GLN A 306 -25.21 9.52 -12.62
CA GLN A 306 -24.08 10.15 -13.32
C GLN A 306 -24.33 10.33 -14.82
N ASP A 307 -25.54 10.01 -15.30
CA ASP A 307 -25.93 10.09 -16.71
C ASP A 307 -24.94 9.39 -17.67
N VAL A 308 -24.38 8.24 -17.24
CA VAL A 308 -23.38 7.51 -18.01
C VAL A 308 -23.97 7.04 -19.34
N ALA A 309 -23.34 7.41 -20.45
CA ALA A 309 -23.74 6.99 -21.79
C ALA A 309 -23.21 5.60 -22.15
N SER A 310 -23.76 4.98 -23.19
CA SER A 310 -23.22 3.76 -23.78
C SER A 310 -21.79 4.00 -24.26
N GLN A 311 -20.85 3.11 -23.89
CA GLN A 311 -19.45 3.27 -24.22
C GLN A 311 -18.68 1.95 -24.05
N SER A 312 -17.52 1.85 -24.67
CA SER A 312 -16.54 0.81 -24.37
C SER A 312 -15.95 1.03 -22.99
N ILE A 313 -15.87 -0.01 -22.20
CA ILE A 313 -15.37 0.01 -20.80
C ILE A 313 -14.33 -1.08 -20.56
N THR A 314 -13.61 -0.95 -19.46
CA THR A 314 -12.90 -2.06 -18.84
C THR A 314 -13.76 -2.58 -17.68
N LEU A 315 -14.18 -3.85 -17.79
CA LEU A 315 -14.95 -4.53 -16.76
C LEU A 315 -13.97 -5.24 -15.80
N GLY A 316 -14.06 -4.95 -14.51
CA GLY A 316 -13.25 -5.57 -13.46
C GLY A 316 -14.04 -6.55 -12.62
N ILE A 317 -13.49 -7.74 -12.38
CA ILE A 317 -14.08 -8.74 -11.49
C ILE A 317 -12.95 -9.34 -10.62
N ARG A 318 -13.16 -9.40 -9.31
CA ARG A 318 -12.20 -10.03 -8.42
C ARG A 318 -12.23 -11.56 -8.57
N PRO A 319 -11.07 -12.25 -8.50
CA PRO A 319 -10.99 -13.70 -8.66
C PRO A 319 -11.91 -14.51 -7.73
N GLU A 320 -12.11 -14.04 -6.50
CA GLU A 320 -12.98 -14.65 -5.50
C GLU A 320 -14.48 -14.50 -5.79
N HIS A 321 -14.85 -13.63 -6.71
CA HIS A 321 -16.23 -13.39 -7.12
C HIS A 321 -16.63 -14.11 -8.43
N ILE A 322 -15.70 -14.84 -9.03
CA ILE A 322 -15.96 -15.69 -10.18
C ILE A 322 -16.27 -17.10 -9.66
N SER A 323 -17.36 -17.66 -10.11
CA SER A 323 -17.75 -19.03 -9.80
C SER A 323 -17.68 -19.92 -11.06
N LEU A 324 -17.41 -21.21 -10.85
CA LEU A 324 -17.57 -22.19 -11.91
C LEU A 324 -19.05 -22.26 -12.25
N ALA A 325 -19.37 -22.19 -13.54
CA ALA A 325 -20.75 -22.22 -13.98
C ALA A 325 -21.26 -23.65 -14.06
N SER A 326 -22.50 -23.82 -13.58
CA SER A 326 -23.29 -25.00 -13.88
C SER A 326 -24.73 -24.51 -14.15
N GLY A 327 -25.15 -24.40 -15.41
CA GLY A 327 -26.53 -24.10 -15.78
C GLY A 327 -26.73 -22.73 -16.44
N ASP A 328 -27.96 -22.18 -16.34
CA ASP A 328 -28.52 -21.11 -17.18
C ASP A 328 -27.98 -19.67 -16.95
N ALA A 329 -26.88 -19.48 -16.26
CA ALA A 329 -26.24 -18.16 -16.11
C ALA A 329 -25.51 -17.76 -17.41
N ALA A 330 -25.41 -16.48 -17.67
CA ALA A 330 -24.53 -15.97 -18.73
C ALA A 330 -23.10 -16.40 -18.46
N THR A 331 -22.61 -17.39 -19.23
CA THR A 331 -21.32 -18.05 -18.99
C THR A 331 -20.28 -17.59 -19.99
N LEU A 332 -19.06 -17.45 -19.49
CA LEU A 332 -17.87 -17.35 -20.31
C LEU A 332 -17.12 -18.66 -20.27
N VAL A 333 -16.35 -18.94 -21.31
CA VAL A 333 -15.54 -20.15 -21.44
C VAL A 333 -14.07 -19.76 -21.46
N GLY A 334 -13.26 -20.42 -20.63
CA GLY A 334 -11.81 -20.30 -20.66
C GLY A 334 -11.14 -21.65 -20.85
N THR A 335 -9.92 -21.63 -21.35
CA THR A 335 -9.06 -22.80 -21.43
C THR A 335 -8.03 -22.74 -20.32
N VAL A 336 -7.93 -23.77 -19.50
CA VAL A 336 -6.95 -23.82 -18.40
C VAL A 336 -5.53 -23.78 -18.97
N ASP A 337 -4.76 -22.80 -18.55
CA ASP A 337 -3.32 -22.71 -18.82
C ASP A 337 -2.53 -23.36 -17.68
N VAL A 338 -2.77 -22.91 -16.44
CA VAL A 338 -2.07 -23.41 -15.25
C VAL A 338 -3.03 -23.47 -14.06
N SER A 339 -2.80 -24.43 -13.15
CA SER A 339 -3.52 -24.51 -11.86
C SER A 339 -2.53 -24.54 -10.71
N GLU A 340 -2.72 -23.65 -9.74
CA GLU A 340 -1.88 -23.52 -8.55
C GLU A 340 -2.62 -24.02 -7.30
N MET A 341 -2.14 -25.09 -6.67
CA MET A 341 -2.68 -25.58 -5.40
C MET A 341 -2.18 -24.72 -4.22
N MET A 342 -3.07 -23.92 -3.67
CA MET A 342 -2.76 -23.03 -2.53
C MET A 342 -3.13 -23.63 -1.16
N GLY A 343 -3.48 -24.91 -1.11
CA GLY A 343 -3.89 -25.62 0.11
C GLY A 343 -5.40 -25.59 0.33
N SER A 344 -5.97 -24.45 0.69
CA SER A 344 -7.42 -24.29 0.88
C SER A 344 -8.19 -23.95 -0.39
N SER A 345 -7.49 -23.57 -1.45
CA SER A 345 -8.06 -23.23 -2.75
C SER A 345 -7.14 -23.66 -3.88
N VAL A 346 -7.68 -23.76 -5.08
CA VAL A 346 -6.94 -23.84 -6.33
C VAL A 346 -7.12 -22.53 -7.06
N HIS A 347 -6.01 -21.89 -7.48
CA HIS A 347 -6.04 -20.75 -8.38
C HIS A 347 -5.91 -21.30 -9.80
N VAL A 348 -6.96 -21.13 -10.58
CA VAL A 348 -7.03 -21.63 -11.97
C VAL A 348 -6.83 -20.43 -12.89
N HIS A 349 -5.75 -20.47 -13.68
CA HIS A 349 -5.48 -19.50 -14.73
C HIS A 349 -6.10 -19.96 -16.02
N LEU A 350 -6.98 -19.16 -16.58
CA LEU A 350 -7.71 -19.43 -17.80
C LEU A 350 -7.32 -18.44 -18.89
N ASP A 351 -6.97 -18.94 -20.07
CA ASP A 351 -7.02 -18.09 -21.27
C ASP A 351 -8.49 -17.96 -21.70
N SER A 352 -9.04 -16.78 -21.53
CA SER A 352 -10.41 -16.45 -21.91
C SER A 352 -10.48 -15.07 -22.55
N LEU A 353 -11.07 -14.99 -23.73
CA LEU A 353 -11.15 -13.75 -24.54
C LEU A 353 -9.76 -13.14 -24.84
N GLY A 354 -8.70 -13.97 -24.89
CA GLY A 354 -7.32 -13.54 -25.09
C GLY A 354 -6.67 -12.86 -23.86
N GLN A 355 -7.22 -13.10 -22.67
CA GLN A 355 -6.71 -12.56 -21.41
C GLN A 355 -6.50 -13.68 -20.39
N ASP A 356 -5.54 -13.49 -19.49
CA ASP A 356 -5.33 -14.35 -18.33
C ASP A 356 -6.38 -14.02 -17.25
N VAL A 357 -7.29 -14.96 -17.01
CA VAL A 357 -8.36 -14.85 -16.01
C VAL A 357 -8.10 -15.81 -14.87
N ILE A 358 -7.99 -15.29 -13.67
CA ILE A 358 -7.77 -16.08 -12.46
C ILE A 358 -9.11 -16.37 -11.79
N VAL A 359 -9.39 -17.64 -11.54
CA VAL A 359 -10.55 -18.09 -10.76
C VAL A 359 -10.06 -18.79 -9.50
N ILE A 360 -10.60 -18.40 -8.34
CA ILE A 360 -10.28 -19.05 -7.06
C ILE A 360 -11.37 -20.07 -6.74
N VAL A 361 -11.00 -21.34 -6.75
CA VAL A 361 -11.92 -22.44 -6.43
C VAL A 361 -11.56 -23.01 -5.06
N PRO A 362 -12.45 -22.91 -4.05
CA PRO A 362 -12.23 -23.55 -2.75
C PRO A 362 -12.07 -25.07 -2.91
N THR A 363 -11.10 -25.69 -2.23
CA THR A 363 -10.91 -27.15 -2.31
C THR A 363 -12.10 -27.95 -1.80
N THR A 364 -12.96 -27.33 -0.99
CA THR A 364 -14.21 -27.91 -0.48
C THR A 364 -15.31 -28.00 -1.55
N GLU A 365 -15.18 -27.30 -2.67
CA GLU A 365 -16.12 -27.29 -3.81
C GLU A 365 -15.66 -28.20 -4.95
N ILE A 366 -14.48 -28.85 -4.79
CA ILE A 366 -13.92 -29.74 -5.80
C ILE A 366 -14.17 -31.19 -5.35
N GLU A 367 -14.92 -31.93 -6.14
CA GLU A 367 -15.12 -33.37 -5.94
C GLU A 367 -13.96 -34.14 -6.58
N GLY A 368 -13.20 -34.91 -5.79
CA GLY A 368 -12.06 -35.69 -6.26
C GLY A 368 -10.73 -34.91 -6.34
N PRO A 369 -9.68 -35.49 -6.94
CA PRO A 369 -8.41 -34.80 -7.14
C PRO A 369 -8.56 -33.59 -8.07
N TYR A 370 -8.08 -32.41 -7.66
CA TYR A 370 -8.19 -31.19 -8.46
C TYR A 370 -7.58 -31.33 -9.87
N GLN A 371 -6.56 -32.18 -10.03
CA GLN A 371 -5.89 -32.46 -11.31
C GLN A 371 -6.82 -33.09 -12.35
N ASP A 372 -7.87 -33.76 -11.92
CA ASP A 372 -8.87 -34.35 -12.81
C ASP A 372 -9.85 -33.32 -13.39
N HIS A 373 -9.91 -32.12 -12.77
CA HIS A 373 -10.83 -31.04 -13.16
C HIS A 373 -10.14 -29.90 -13.90
N PHE A 374 -8.89 -29.56 -13.52
CA PHE A 374 -8.20 -28.36 -13.99
C PHE A 374 -6.82 -28.68 -14.59
N PHE A 375 -6.75 -29.65 -15.51
CA PHE A 375 -5.51 -29.90 -16.26
C PHE A 375 -5.35 -28.90 -17.41
N ALA A 376 -4.13 -28.59 -17.78
CA ALA A 376 -3.84 -27.69 -18.90
C ALA A 376 -4.53 -28.12 -20.19
N GLY A 377 -5.22 -27.22 -20.85
CA GLY A 377 -6.03 -27.43 -22.03
C GLY A 377 -7.50 -27.83 -21.74
N ALA A 378 -7.91 -28.06 -20.50
CA ALA A 378 -9.31 -28.28 -20.17
C ALA A 378 -10.13 -26.99 -20.38
N LYS A 379 -11.36 -27.15 -20.86
CA LYS A 379 -12.32 -26.04 -20.98
C LYS A 379 -13.13 -25.93 -19.70
N VAL A 380 -13.22 -24.73 -19.17
CA VAL A 380 -13.96 -24.40 -17.96
C VAL A 380 -14.96 -23.30 -18.25
N GLU A 381 -16.21 -23.52 -17.86
CA GLU A 381 -17.25 -22.49 -17.89
C GLU A 381 -17.27 -21.76 -16.54
N TYR A 382 -17.36 -20.44 -16.60
CA TYR A 382 -17.40 -19.61 -15.41
C TYR A 382 -18.38 -18.44 -15.58
N ALA A 383 -18.86 -17.92 -14.45
CA ALA A 383 -19.81 -16.83 -14.41
C ALA A 383 -19.55 -15.90 -13.22
N PHE A 384 -20.13 -14.72 -13.28
CA PHE A 384 -20.13 -13.74 -12.21
C PHE A 384 -21.41 -12.90 -12.23
N GLY A 385 -21.81 -12.45 -11.04
CA GLY A 385 -23.03 -11.65 -10.88
C GLY A 385 -22.82 -10.16 -11.14
N GLY A 386 -23.89 -9.46 -11.55
CA GLY A 386 -23.86 -8.01 -11.78
C GLY A 386 -23.70 -7.15 -10.53
N ASN A 387 -23.68 -7.74 -9.34
CA ASN A 387 -23.42 -7.07 -8.06
C ASN A 387 -21.94 -6.93 -7.73
N VAL A 388 -21.08 -7.80 -8.27
CA VAL A 388 -19.64 -7.88 -7.94
C VAL A 388 -18.71 -7.27 -9.00
N ILE A 389 -19.29 -6.76 -10.08
CA ILE A 389 -18.54 -6.15 -11.19
C ILE A 389 -18.10 -4.73 -10.86
N HIS A 390 -17.02 -4.27 -11.49
CA HIS A 390 -16.58 -2.88 -11.50
C HIS A 390 -16.45 -2.37 -12.93
N MET A 391 -16.84 -1.14 -13.18
CA MET A 391 -16.87 -0.57 -14.52
C MET A 391 -15.94 0.63 -14.60
N PHE A 392 -14.92 0.56 -15.45
CA PHE A 392 -13.94 1.62 -15.61
C PHE A 392 -14.00 2.20 -17.03
N SER A 393 -13.86 3.52 -17.12
CA SER A 393 -13.70 4.19 -18.41
C SER A 393 -12.41 3.74 -19.11
N LYS A 394 -12.35 3.92 -20.45
CA LYS A 394 -11.13 3.67 -21.22
C LYS A 394 -10.28 4.94 -21.41
N ASP A 395 -10.44 5.96 -20.54
CA ASP A 395 -9.55 7.11 -20.49
C ASP A 395 -8.18 6.75 -19.87
N GLU A 396 -7.24 7.70 -19.87
CA GLU A 396 -5.89 7.49 -19.34
C GLU A 396 -5.87 7.11 -17.85
N GLN A 397 -6.87 7.52 -17.09
CA GLN A 397 -6.97 7.26 -15.64
C GLN A 397 -7.72 5.96 -15.34
N GLY A 398 -8.58 5.51 -16.26
CA GLY A 398 -9.46 4.36 -16.02
C GLY A 398 -10.39 4.61 -14.85
N THR A 399 -11.12 5.73 -14.87
CA THR A 399 -11.98 6.17 -13.78
C THR A 399 -13.14 5.21 -13.57
N ASN A 400 -13.48 4.91 -12.32
CA ASN A 400 -14.66 4.11 -12.01
C ASN A 400 -15.94 4.88 -12.35
N LEU A 401 -16.80 4.28 -13.16
CA LEU A 401 -18.05 4.89 -13.67
C LEU A 401 -19.17 4.93 -12.63
N GLU A 402 -18.98 4.33 -11.46
CA GLU A 402 -19.97 4.29 -10.39
C GLU A 402 -19.85 5.47 -9.40
N PHE A 403 -18.76 6.30 -9.50
CA PHE A 403 -18.45 7.34 -8.51
C PHE A 403 -18.12 8.69 -9.14
#